data_b33f0b3a5dff6865bbcacb43fca313ff
#
_entry.id   b33f0b3a5dff6865bbcacb43fca313ff
#
_cell.length_a   1.000
_cell.length_b   1.000
_cell.length_c   1.000
_cell.angle_alpha   90.00
_cell.angle_beta   90.00
_cell.angle_gamma   90.00
#
_symmetry.space_group_name_H-M   'P 1'
#
loop_
_entity.id
_entity.type
_entity.pdbx_description
1 polymer ?
#
loop_
_entity_poly.entity_id
_entity_poly.type
_entity_poly.pdbx_seq_one_letter_code
_entity_poly.pdbx_strand_id
1 'polypeptide(L)'
;SPVKTSNINALVKPLMGARSRSSTPQIPTSSVPTSPEKRSIARVFLSPEQQSVLEAAVKHGKNVFFTGSAGAGKSYLLRQMIHDLHAKYSKSSGAVAITASTGIAACNIGGITLHSFSGVGIGTGTVEQLCRYVRRNRNAVTRWKKTSVLVIDEVSMIDPKLFEKLECVARHIRQSVKPFGGIQIIMSGDFFQLPPVSQGATSFVFESPTWSQVIEQKFNLTQVFRQRDQQFVNMLNDMRLGKLAPETIQAFSKLERTPSLPEGIVPTELYAVRSDVDKANQMRLDALQTEMRTYT
;
A
#
# COMPACT_ATOMS: atom_id res chain seq x y z
N SER A 1 -13.18 -6.66 50.58
CA SER A 1 -14.40 -7.42 50.24
C SER A 1 -14.58 -7.40 48.72
N PRO A 2 -14.70 -8.54 48.07
CA PRO A 2 -14.82 -8.60 46.62
C PRO A 2 -16.27 -8.48 46.16
N VAL A 3 -16.51 -7.68 45.13
CA VAL A 3 -17.80 -7.56 44.46
C VAL A 3 -17.93 -8.62 43.37
N LYS A 4 -18.99 -9.38 43.45
CA LYS A 4 -19.35 -10.51 42.60
C LYS A 4 -19.75 -10.06 41.18
N THR A 5 -19.19 -10.76 40.19
CA THR A 5 -19.67 -10.76 38.81
C THR A 5 -21.00 -11.50 38.71
N SER A 6 -22.05 -10.85 38.27
CA SER A 6 -23.35 -11.47 37.96
C SER A 6 -23.50 -11.67 36.44
N ASN A 7 -23.84 -12.92 36.11
CA ASN A 7 -24.20 -13.42 34.78
C ASN A 7 -25.32 -12.61 34.11
N ILE A 8 -25.11 -12.22 32.84
CA ILE A 8 -26.17 -11.78 31.95
C ILE A 8 -26.30 -12.81 30.81
N ASN A 9 -26.93 -13.94 31.16
CA ASN A 9 -27.40 -14.92 30.17
C ASN A 9 -28.80 -15.37 30.61
N ALA A 10 -29.80 -14.53 30.41
CA ALA A 10 -31.22 -14.95 30.39
C ALA A 10 -32.05 -13.74 29.96
N LEU A 11 -32.46 -13.71 28.71
CA LEU A 11 -33.69 -13.06 28.24
C LEU A 11 -33.74 -12.99 26.70
N VAL A 12 -33.92 -14.14 26.04
CA VAL A 12 -34.67 -14.17 24.78
C VAL A 12 -35.47 -15.47 24.75
N LYS A 13 -36.76 -15.37 25.08
CA LYS A 13 -37.77 -16.41 24.76
C LYS A 13 -38.49 -16.01 23.47
N PRO A 14 -38.78 -16.94 22.56
CA PRO A 14 -39.53 -16.62 21.36
C PRO A 14 -41.05 -16.61 21.62
N LEU A 15 -41.73 -15.59 21.12
CA LEU A 15 -43.19 -15.52 21.03
C LEU A 15 -43.64 -16.26 19.74
N MET A 16 -44.28 -17.39 19.90
CA MET A 16 -45.15 -18.01 18.89
C MET A 16 -46.55 -17.36 18.97
N GLY A 17 -47.10 -17.03 17.80
CA GLY A 17 -48.51 -16.68 17.74
C GLY A 17 -48.99 -16.14 16.40
N ALA A 18 -49.79 -16.99 15.72
CA ALA A 18 -50.90 -16.66 14.82
C ALA A 18 -50.61 -16.45 13.31
N ARG A 19 -51.10 -17.42 12.56
CA ARG A 19 -51.25 -17.48 11.10
C ARG A 19 -52.24 -16.44 10.58
N SER A 20 -51.89 -15.72 9.53
CA SER A 20 -52.87 -15.24 8.55
C SER A 20 -52.30 -15.50 7.14
N ARG A 21 -53.13 -16.20 6.32
CA ARG A 21 -52.83 -16.48 4.90
C ARG A 21 -53.02 -15.21 4.10
N SER A 22 -51.98 -14.79 3.38
CA SER A 22 -52.14 -13.89 2.25
C SER A 22 -51.30 -14.42 1.09
N SER A 23 -51.92 -14.53 -0.06
CA SER A 23 -51.43 -15.05 -1.32
C SER A 23 -50.29 -14.19 -1.89
N THR A 24 -49.11 -14.79 -2.04
CA THR A 24 -47.95 -14.18 -2.73
C THR A 24 -47.97 -14.54 -4.21
N PRO A 25 -47.72 -13.62 -5.15
CA PRO A 25 -47.59 -13.93 -6.57
C PRO A 25 -46.29 -14.71 -6.81
N GLN A 26 -46.40 -15.82 -7.54
CA GLN A 26 -45.27 -16.63 -7.96
C GLN A 26 -44.43 -15.88 -8.99
N ILE A 27 -43.15 -15.63 -8.67
CA ILE A 27 -42.11 -15.20 -9.61
C ILE A 27 -41.58 -16.44 -10.32
N PRO A 28 -41.44 -16.44 -11.67
CA PRO A 28 -40.94 -17.59 -12.39
C PRO A 28 -39.48 -17.86 -12.02
N THR A 29 -39.18 -19.05 -11.54
CA THR A 29 -37.82 -19.55 -11.31
C THR A 29 -37.11 -19.73 -12.63
N SER A 30 -36.26 -18.81 -13.03
CA SER A 30 -35.25 -19.05 -14.05
C SER A 30 -34.17 -19.98 -13.47
N SER A 31 -33.96 -21.10 -14.14
CA SER A 31 -32.93 -22.08 -13.84
C SER A 31 -31.55 -21.48 -13.75
N VAL A 32 -30.93 -21.52 -12.55
CA VAL A 32 -29.53 -21.22 -12.34
C VAL A 32 -28.69 -22.34 -12.97
N PRO A 33 -27.79 -22.09 -13.90
CA PRO A 33 -26.87 -23.10 -14.39
C PRO A 33 -25.82 -23.40 -13.30
N THR A 34 -25.94 -24.60 -12.73
CA THR A 34 -24.92 -25.17 -11.84
C THR A 34 -23.80 -25.79 -12.68
N SER A 35 -22.81 -25.00 -13.04
CA SER A 35 -21.47 -25.51 -13.30
C SER A 35 -20.48 -24.41 -12.93
N PRO A 36 -19.39 -24.69 -12.19
CA PRO A 36 -18.34 -23.71 -11.96
C PRO A 36 -17.60 -23.54 -13.30
N GLU A 37 -17.97 -22.51 -14.07
CA GLU A 37 -17.11 -22.04 -15.13
C GLU A 37 -15.70 -21.82 -14.55
N LYS A 38 -14.75 -22.62 -15.03
CA LYS A 38 -13.33 -22.35 -14.82
C LYS A 38 -13.08 -20.95 -15.35
N ARG A 39 -13.02 -19.95 -14.44
CA ARG A 39 -12.57 -18.60 -14.78
C ARG A 39 -11.22 -18.77 -15.45
N SER A 40 -11.19 -18.59 -16.76
CA SER A 40 -9.94 -18.52 -17.51
C SER A 40 -9.13 -17.40 -16.88
N ILE A 41 -7.99 -17.74 -16.29
CA ILE A 41 -7.04 -16.76 -15.76
C ILE A 41 -6.67 -15.89 -16.96
N ALA A 42 -7.16 -14.66 -16.99
CA ALA A 42 -6.80 -13.71 -18.03
C ALA A 42 -5.26 -13.65 -18.05
N ARG A 43 -4.66 -13.93 -19.21
CA ARG A 43 -3.20 -13.87 -19.37
C ARG A 43 -2.75 -12.48 -18.95
N VAL A 44 -1.88 -12.42 -17.95
CA VAL A 44 -1.26 -11.18 -17.49
C VAL A 44 -0.31 -10.72 -18.59
N PHE A 45 -0.68 -9.64 -19.29
CA PHE A 45 0.19 -9.04 -20.30
C PHE A 45 1.10 -8.03 -19.62
N LEU A 46 2.35 -8.38 -19.43
CA LEU A 46 3.41 -7.48 -18.97
C LEU A 46 4.15 -6.89 -20.16
N SER A 47 4.55 -5.62 -20.08
CA SER A 47 5.46 -5.04 -21.04
C SER A 47 6.85 -5.71 -20.96
N PRO A 48 7.69 -5.60 -22.00
CA PRO A 48 9.07 -6.12 -21.94
C PRO A 48 9.87 -5.58 -20.75
N GLU A 49 9.69 -4.29 -20.40
CA GLU A 49 10.30 -3.67 -19.23
C GLU A 49 9.82 -4.35 -17.94
N GLN A 50 8.50 -4.53 -17.79
CA GLN A 50 7.91 -5.18 -16.62
C GLN A 50 8.32 -6.64 -16.50
N GLN A 51 8.43 -7.35 -17.64
CA GLN A 51 8.90 -8.73 -17.68
C GLN A 51 10.36 -8.85 -17.19
N SER A 52 11.23 -7.93 -17.62
CA SER A 52 12.63 -7.90 -17.17
C SER A 52 12.75 -7.71 -15.65
N VAL A 53 11.93 -6.83 -15.06
CA VAL A 53 11.90 -6.63 -13.61
C VAL A 53 11.41 -7.88 -12.89
N LEU A 54 10.34 -8.51 -13.39
CA LEU A 54 9.78 -9.73 -12.83
C LEU A 54 10.80 -10.87 -12.82
N GLU A 55 11.50 -11.06 -13.93
CA GLU A 55 12.53 -12.09 -14.05
C GLU A 55 13.70 -11.84 -13.11
N ALA A 56 14.21 -10.62 -13.04
CA ALA A 56 15.29 -10.26 -12.13
C ALA A 56 14.90 -10.56 -10.67
N ALA A 57 13.71 -10.13 -10.24
CA ALA A 57 13.25 -10.28 -8.86
C ALA A 57 12.86 -11.72 -8.52
N VAL A 58 12.00 -12.36 -9.33
CA VAL A 58 11.41 -13.65 -8.97
C VAL A 58 12.28 -14.82 -9.40
N LYS A 59 12.79 -14.81 -10.66
CA LYS A 59 13.56 -15.90 -11.22
C LYS A 59 15.00 -15.89 -10.70
N HIS A 60 15.65 -14.72 -10.77
CA HIS A 60 17.08 -14.59 -10.43
C HIS A 60 17.32 -14.20 -8.96
N GLY A 61 16.27 -13.84 -8.19
CA GLY A 61 16.38 -13.51 -6.77
C GLY A 61 17.21 -12.25 -6.50
N LYS A 62 17.28 -11.31 -7.46
CA LYS A 62 18.04 -10.08 -7.32
C LYS A 62 17.34 -9.07 -6.43
N ASN A 63 18.13 -8.26 -5.74
CA ASN A 63 17.64 -7.07 -5.05
C ASN A 63 17.36 -5.99 -6.09
N VAL A 64 16.10 -5.60 -6.23
CA VAL A 64 15.67 -4.69 -7.29
C VAL A 64 14.98 -3.45 -6.75
N PHE A 65 15.20 -2.34 -7.43
CA PHE A 65 14.37 -1.16 -7.34
C PHE A 65 13.77 -0.86 -8.72
N PHE A 66 12.48 -0.62 -8.78
CA PHE A 66 11.84 -0.15 -10.00
C PHE A 66 10.97 1.07 -9.75
N THR A 67 11.06 2.02 -10.69
CA THR A 67 10.36 3.30 -10.68
C THR A 67 9.61 3.49 -11.99
N GLY A 68 8.95 4.61 -12.13
CA GLY A 68 8.21 5.02 -13.32
C GLY A 68 7.14 6.04 -12.97
N SER A 69 6.63 6.75 -13.96
CA SER A 69 5.60 7.76 -13.78
C SER A 69 4.29 7.19 -13.23
N ALA A 70 3.38 8.06 -12.81
CA ALA A 70 2.03 7.65 -12.42
C ALA A 70 1.35 6.95 -13.60
N GLY A 71 0.80 5.75 -13.36
CA GLY A 71 0.16 4.95 -14.42
C GLY A 71 1.09 4.02 -15.20
N ALA A 72 2.40 3.94 -14.89
CA ALA A 72 3.34 2.99 -15.49
C ALA A 72 3.15 1.53 -15.04
N GLY A 73 2.14 1.24 -14.25
CA GLY A 73 1.81 -0.12 -13.85
C GLY A 73 2.66 -0.68 -12.71
N LYS A 74 3.37 0.15 -11.91
CA LYS A 74 4.19 -0.30 -10.78
C LYS A 74 3.44 -1.22 -9.82
N SER A 75 2.28 -0.80 -9.32
CA SER A 75 1.49 -1.60 -8.37
C SER A 75 0.90 -2.86 -9.00
N TYR A 76 0.63 -2.85 -10.31
CA TYR A 76 0.20 -4.04 -11.03
C TYR A 76 1.33 -5.08 -11.12
N LEU A 77 2.51 -4.65 -11.54
CA LEU A 77 3.72 -5.48 -11.56
C LEU A 77 4.05 -6.03 -10.18
N LEU A 78 3.95 -5.18 -9.15
CA LEU A 78 4.24 -5.59 -7.78
C LEU A 78 3.29 -6.68 -7.28
N ARG A 79 1.99 -6.57 -7.59
CA ARG A 79 1.01 -7.64 -7.26
C ARG A 79 1.32 -8.94 -7.98
N GLN A 80 1.73 -8.88 -9.26
CA GLN A 80 2.14 -10.07 -9.98
C GLN A 80 3.40 -10.71 -9.36
N MET A 81 4.41 -9.92 -9.00
CA MET A 81 5.59 -10.41 -8.28
C MET A 81 5.23 -11.07 -6.96
N ILE A 82 4.35 -10.44 -6.18
CA ILE A 82 3.88 -10.97 -4.89
C ILE A 82 3.20 -12.34 -5.10
N HIS A 83 2.33 -12.44 -6.11
CA HIS A 83 1.68 -13.70 -6.47
C HIS A 83 2.71 -14.80 -6.78
N ASP A 84 3.68 -14.50 -7.64
CA ASP A 84 4.68 -15.48 -8.09
C ASP A 84 5.65 -15.84 -6.96
N LEU A 85 6.00 -14.88 -6.10
CA LEU A 85 6.81 -15.13 -4.90
C LEU A 85 6.07 -16.01 -3.89
N HIS A 86 4.77 -15.82 -3.68
CA HIS A 86 3.97 -16.71 -2.83
C HIS A 86 3.92 -18.13 -3.39
N ALA A 87 3.80 -18.28 -4.70
CA ALA A 87 3.88 -19.60 -5.35
C ALA A 87 5.26 -20.24 -5.15
N LYS A 88 6.35 -19.48 -5.36
CA LYS A 88 7.74 -19.92 -5.16
C LYS A 88 8.02 -20.35 -3.71
N TYR A 89 7.51 -19.62 -2.74
CA TYR A 89 7.72 -19.87 -1.31
C TYR A 89 6.53 -20.56 -0.63
N SER A 90 5.68 -21.25 -1.38
CA SER A 90 4.43 -21.88 -0.89
C SER A 90 4.63 -22.83 0.31
N LYS A 91 5.81 -23.47 0.41
CA LYS A 91 6.18 -24.37 1.53
C LYS A 91 6.72 -23.64 2.76
N SER A 92 6.92 -22.31 2.70
CA SER A 92 7.60 -21.53 3.73
C SER A 92 6.72 -20.37 4.19
N SER A 93 5.79 -20.63 5.11
CA SER A 93 4.90 -19.60 5.64
C SER A 93 5.67 -18.43 6.26
N GLY A 94 5.38 -17.20 5.81
CA GLY A 94 6.03 -15.98 6.27
C GLY A 94 7.37 -15.67 5.61
N ALA A 95 7.74 -16.40 4.53
CA ALA A 95 8.96 -16.12 3.78
C ALA A 95 8.87 -14.83 2.94
N VAL A 96 7.68 -14.45 2.49
CA VAL A 96 7.45 -13.20 1.75
C VAL A 96 6.77 -12.21 2.66
N ALA A 97 7.44 -11.10 2.96
CA ALA A 97 6.90 -9.98 3.70
C ALA A 97 6.54 -8.85 2.75
N ILE A 98 5.27 -8.41 2.80
CA ILE A 98 4.73 -7.36 1.94
C ILE A 98 4.57 -6.12 2.79
N THR A 99 5.28 -5.04 2.42
CA THR A 99 5.26 -3.80 3.18
C THR A 99 5.17 -2.56 2.28
N ALA A 100 4.77 -1.44 2.88
CA ALA A 100 4.85 -0.13 2.27
C ALA A 100 5.20 0.94 3.30
N SER A 101 5.57 2.13 2.83
CA SER A 101 5.86 3.28 3.70
C SER A 101 4.64 3.79 4.45
N THR A 102 3.43 3.70 3.85
CA THR A 102 2.18 4.18 4.43
C THR A 102 1.15 3.07 4.61
N GLY A 103 0.16 3.28 5.50
CA GLY A 103 -0.93 2.33 5.74
C GLY A 103 -1.78 2.08 4.49
N ILE A 104 -2.12 3.15 3.76
CA ILE A 104 -2.95 3.06 2.53
C ILE A 104 -2.22 2.26 1.46
N ALA A 105 -0.94 2.57 1.21
CA ALA A 105 -0.14 1.83 0.23
C ALA A 105 -0.01 0.34 0.63
N ALA A 106 0.21 0.05 1.91
CA ALA A 106 0.29 -1.31 2.42
C ALA A 106 -1.03 -2.08 2.20
N CYS A 107 -2.18 -1.48 2.50
CA CYS A 107 -3.49 -2.08 2.24
C CYS A 107 -3.70 -2.38 0.74
N ASN A 108 -3.28 -1.48 -0.15
CA ASN A 108 -3.44 -1.63 -1.59
C ASN A 108 -2.72 -2.86 -2.18
N ILE A 109 -1.66 -3.31 -1.53
CA ILE A 109 -0.89 -4.49 -1.94
C ILE A 109 -1.07 -5.70 -1.01
N GLY A 110 -2.01 -5.62 -0.06
CA GLY A 110 -2.30 -6.71 0.87
C GLY A 110 -1.21 -6.93 1.92
N GLY A 111 -0.51 -5.89 2.33
CA GLY A 111 0.58 -5.93 3.27
C GLY A 111 0.35 -5.10 4.55
N ILE A 112 1.44 -4.82 5.26
CA ILE A 112 1.49 -3.98 6.46
C ILE A 112 2.52 -2.87 6.28
N THR A 113 2.50 -1.84 7.14
CA THR A 113 3.54 -0.80 7.06
C THR A 113 4.92 -1.37 7.40
N LEU A 114 5.97 -0.80 6.79
CA LEU A 114 7.36 -1.17 7.08
C LEU A 114 7.69 -1.01 8.58
N HIS A 115 7.16 0.01 9.24
CA HIS A 115 7.28 0.22 10.68
C HIS A 115 6.62 -0.92 11.48
N SER A 116 5.44 -1.35 11.10
CA SER A 116 4.72 -2.46 11.74
C SER A 116 5.45 -3.79 11.53
N PHE A 117 5.97 -4.05 10.32
CA PHE A 117 6.76 -5.22 10.01
C PHE A 117 8.02 -5.29 10.88
N SER A 118 8.78 -4.21 10.88
CA SER A 118 10.11 -4.15 11.53
C SER A 118 10.04 -4.19 13.05
N GLY A 119 8.97 -3.69 13.64
CA GLY A 119 8.81 -3.61 15.09
C GLY A 119 9.73 -2.57 15.74
N VAL A 120 10.24 -1.58 15.00
CA VAL A 120 11.13 -0.52 15.51
C VAL A 120 10.37 0.70 16.08
N GLY A 121 9.02 0.62 16.13
CA GLY A 121 8.20 1.79 16.48
C GLY A 121 8.33 2.87 15.41
N ILE A 122 8.53 4.12 15.82
CA ILE A 122 8.76 5.25 14.89
C ILE A 122 10.19 5.35 14.35
N GLY A 123 11.08 4.40 14.73
CA GLY A 123 12.46 4.34 14.21
C GLY A 123 13.43 5.36 14.82
N THR A 124 13.06 6.06 15.88
CA THR A 124 13.94 6.97 16.60
C THR A 124 14.90 6.20 17.51
N GLY A 125 16.05 6.80 17.83
CA GLY A 125 17.08 6.20 18.65
C GLY A 125 18.22 5.55 17.87
N THR A 126 19.19 4.97 18.61
CA THR A 126 20.35 4.28 18.02
C THR A 126 20.02 2.89 17.54
N VAL A 127 20.87 2.31 16.69
CA VAL A 127 20.72 0.93 16.20
C VAL A 127 20.62 -0.06 17.35
N GLU A 128 21.45 0.11 18.39
CA GLU A 128 21.46 -0.78 19.56
C GLU A 128 20.17 -0.72 20.35
N GLN A 129 19.59 0.51 20.47
CA GLN A 129 18.30 0.68 21.13
C GLN A 129 17.19 0.01 20.32
N LEU A 130 17.16 0.18 19.00
CA LEU A 130 16.20 -0.47 18.13
C LEU A 130 16.34 -1.99 18.14
N CYS A 131 17.57 -2.52 18.11
CA CYS A 131 17.80 -3.95 18.23
C CYS A 131 17.28 -4.52 19.56
N ARG A 132 17.49 -3.81 20.68
CA ARG A 132 16.94 -4.19 21.99
C ARG A 132 15.41 -4.14 21.98
N TYR A 133 14.82 -3.12 21.37
CA TYR A 133 13.40 -2.97 21.27
C TYR A 133 12.75 -4.10 20.44
N VAL A 134 13.30 -4.39 19.26
CA VAL A 134 12.83 -5.49 18.39
C VAL A 134 12.98 -6.85 19.09
N ARG A 135 14.09 -7.10 19.82
CA ARG A 135 14.29 -8.36 20.54
C ARG A 135 13.25 -8.63 21.62
N ARG A 136 12.66 -7.59 22.22
CA ARG A 136 11.56 -7.74 23.20
C ARG A 136 10.24 -8.13 22.53
N ASN A 137 10.10 -7.88 21.23
CA ASN A 137 8.91 -8.23 20.45
C ASN A 137 9.13 -9.55 19.71
N ARG A 138 8.70 -10.67 20.31
CA ARG A 138 8.85 -12.02 19.74
C ARG A 138 8.28 -12.12 18.32
N ASN A 139 7.16 -11.46 18.04
CA ASN A 139 6.54 -11.47 16.70
C ASN A 139 7.42 -10.76 15.67
N ALA A 140 8.02 -9.63 16.02
CA ALA A 140 8.95 -8.92 15.13
C ALA A 140 10.21 -9.77 14.86
N VAL A 141 10.81 -10.35 15.89
CA VAL A 141 11.96 -11.26 15.73
C VAL A 141 11.62 -12.43 14.81
N THR A 142 10.45 -13.04 15.00
CA THR A 142 9.99 -14.16 14.15
C THR A 142 9.82 -13.73 12.71
N ARG A 143 9.21 -12.55 12.43
CA ARG A 143 9.10 -11.98 11.09
C ARG A 143 10.48 -11.82 10.44
N TRP A 144 11.40 -11.10 11.10
CA TRP A 144 12.76 -10.90 10.59
C TRP A 144 13.49 -12.21 10.27
N LYS A 145 13.35 -13.23 11.12
CA LYS A 145 14.02 -14.52 10.92
C LYS A 145 13.40 -15.35 9.80
N LYS A 146 12.07 -15.34 9.64
CA LYS A 146 11.35 -16.13 8.63
C LYS A 146 11.38 -15.50 7.26
N THR A 147 11.49 -14.18 7.15
CA THR A 147 11.44 -13.46 5.87
C THR A 147 12.64 -13.77 5.01
N SER A 148 12.37 -14.25 3.81
CA SER A 148 13.36 -14.45 2.73
C SER A 148 13.31 -13.33 1.70
N VAL A 149 12.14 -12.75 1.48
CA VAL A 149 11.90 -11.64 0.55
C VAL A 149 11.12 -10.55 1.27
N LEU A 150 11.63 -9.32 1.27
CA LEU A 150 10.96 -8.13 1.78
C LEU A 150 10.61 -7.21 0.62
N VAL A 151 9.32 -7.04 0.40
CA VAL A 151 8.75 -6.11 -0.58
C VAL A 151 8.43 -4.80 0.12
N ILE A 152 8.86 -3.67 -0.47
CA ILE A 152 8.65 -2.32 0.07
C ILE A 152 8.10 -1.42 -1.03
N ASP A 153 6.85 -1.01 -0.92
CA ASP A 153 6.22 -0.07 -1.86
C ASP A 153 6.25 1.37 -1.33
N GLU A 154 6.10 2.34 -2.23
CA GLU A 154 6.13 3.79 -1.98
C GLU A 154 7.39 4.24 -1.23
N VAL A 155 8.55 3.80 -1.73
CA VAL A 155 9.85 4.03 -1.07
C VAL A 155 10.28 5.51 -1.02
N SER A 156 9.66 6.38 -1.80
CA SER A 156 9.94 7.83 -1.80
C SER A 156 9.75 8.48 -0.42
N MET A 157 8.88 7.90 0.41
CA MET A 157 8.58 8.40 1.76
C MET A 157 9.44 7.76 2.85
N ILE A 158 10.44 6.94 2.51
CA ILE A 158 11.33 6.30 3.49
C ILE A 158 12.53 7.20 3.75
N ASP A 159 12.73 7.54 5.02
CA ASP A 159 13.91 8.28 5.46
C ASP A 159 15.18 7.41 5.31
N PRO A 160 16.30 7.95 4.75
CA PRO A 160 17.54 7.20 4.53
C PRO A 160 18.13 6.65 5.83
N LYS A 161 18.08 7.40 6.94
CA LYS A 161 18.58 6.95 8.25
C LYS A 161 17.75 5.80 8.80
N LEU A 162 16.43 5.81 8.56
CA LEU A 162 15.56 4.68 8.91
C LEU A 162 15.97 3.44 8.12
N PHE A 163 16.20 3.57 6.81
CA PHE A 163 16.61 2.46 5.95
C PHE A 163 17.93 1.83 6.42
N GLU A 164 18.94 2.64 6.75
CA GLU A 164 20.21 2.19 7.33
C GLU A 164 20.03 1.44 8.66
N LYS A 165 19.21 2.00 9.54
CA LYS A 165 18.89 1.36 10.82
C LYS A 165 18.21 0.00 10.63
N LEU A 166 17.25 -0.11 9.69
CA LEU A 166 16.55 -1.35 9.39
C LEU A 166 17.50 -2.42 8.83
N GLU A 167 18.43 -2.01 7.97
CA GLU A 167 19.48 -2.88 7.44
C GLU A 167 20.35 -3.45 8.57
N CYS A 168 20.82 -2.58 9.46
CA CYS A 168 21.60 -3.00 10.64
C CYS A 168 20.79 -3.91 11.58
N VAL A 169 19.51 -3.60 11.85
CA VAL A 169 18.61 -4.43 12.66
C VAL A 169 18.45 -5.81 12.02
N ALA A 170 18.25 -5.87 10.71
CA ALA A 170 18.12 -7.13 10.00
C ALA A 170 19.35 -8.02 10.16
N ARG A 171 20.56 -7.47 9.93
CA ARG A 171 21.83 -8.22 10.16
C ARG A 171 21.95 -8.71 11.58
N HIS A 172 21.64 -7.86 12.54
CA HIS A 172 21.76 -8.17 13.96
C HIS A 172 20.79 -9.26 14.43
N ILE A 173 19.51 -9.18 14.03
CA ILE A 173 18.49 -10.18 14.42
C ILE A 173 18.71 -11.52 13.71
N ARG A 174 19.20 -11.51 12.48
CA ARG A 174 19.48 -12.71 11.68
C ARG A 174 20.87 -13.27 11.89
N GLN A 175 21.73 -12.57 12.66
CA GLN A 175 23.13 -12.96 12.89
C GLN A 175 23.88 -13.20 11.56
N SER A 176 23.76 -12.30 10.61
CA SER A 176 24.33 -12.41 9.28
C SER A 176 24.98 -11.10 8.87
N VAL A 177 26.16 -11.17 8.28
CA VAL A 177 26.93 -10.01 7.77
C VAL A 177 26.45 -9.56 6.40
N LYS A 178 25.61 -10.35 5.72
CA LYS A 178 25.07 -10.00 4.41
C LYS A 178 24.12 -8.80 4.52
N PRO A 179 24.02 -7.95 3.49
CA PRO A 179 23.04 -6.86 3.46
C PRO A 179 21.64 -7.35 3.83
N PHE A 180 20.93 -6.59 4.67
CA PHE A 180 19.64 -6.98 5.26
C PHE A 180 19.60 -8.38 5.87
N GLY A 181 20.75 -8.88 6.36
CA GLY A 181 20.84 -10.22 6.92
C GLY A 181 20.56 -11.32 5.89
N GLY A 182 20.75 -11.06 4.60
CA GLY A 182 20.52 -11.99 3.49
C GLY A 182 19.04 -12.07 3.06
N ILE A 183 18.20 -11.10 3.42
CA ILE A 183 16.85 -10.96 2.88
C ILE A 183 16.95 -10.34 1.49
N GLN A 184 16.25 -10.90 0.51
CA GLN A 184 16.07 -10.27 -0.79
C GLN A 184 15.18 -9.03 -0.65
N ILE A 185 15.61 -7.90 -1.22
CA ILE A 185 14.88 -6.62 -1.15
C ILE A 185 14.29 -6.26 -2.51
N ILE A 186 12.98 -6.04 -2.54
CA ILE A 186 12.25 -5.57 -3.73
C ILE A 186 11.60 -4.24 -3.38
N MET A 187 11.99 -3.16 -4.03
CA MET A 187 11.54 -1.81 -3.76
C MET A 187 10.83 -1.20 -4.96
N SER A 188 9.72 -0.52 -4.70
CA SER A 188 8.94 0.20 -5.71
C SER A 188 8.61 1.60 -5.23
N GLY A 189 8.60 2.57 -6.13
CA GLY A 189 8.19 3.94 -5.82
C GLY A 189 8.57 4.95 -6.90
N ASP A 190 8.25 6.21 -6.64
CA ASP A 190 8.54 7.32 -7.53
C ASP A 190 9.06 8.52 -6.75
N PHE A 191 10.35 8.81 -6.84
CA PHE A 191 11.00 9.89 -6.11
C PHE A 191 10.60 11.31 -6.57
N PHE A 192 9.79 11.44 -7.61
CA PHE A 192 9.16 12.70 -7.96
C PHE A 192 7.78 12.89 -7.28
N GLN A 193 7.34 11.91 -6.49
CA GLN A 193 6.16 12.02 -5.64
C GLN A 193 6.54 12.50 -4.23
N LEU A 194 5.66 12.30 -3.25
CA LEU A 194 5.87 12.83 -1.91
C LEU A 194 7.16 12.30 -1.27
N PRO A 195 8.03 13.19 -0.77
CA PRO A 195 9.26 12.84 -0.09
C PRO A 195 9.00 12.37 1.35
N PRO A 196 10.05 11.91 2.07
CA PRO A 196 9.95 11.64 3.49
C PRO A 196 9.53 12.89 4.29
N VAL A 197 8.73 12.68 5.33
CA VAL A 197 8.39 13.78 6.26
C VAL A 197 9.61 14.03 7.13
N SER A 198 10.29 15.17 6.93
CA SER A 198 11.47 15.58 7.69
C SER A 198 11.31 16.99 8.26
N GLN A 199 11.96 17.27 9.40
CA GLN A 199 12.02 18.61 9.99
C GLN A 199 13.17 19.48 9.42
N GLY A 200 13.86 19.02 8.38
CA GLY A 200 15.01 19.70 7.77
C GLY A 200 15.07 19.50 6.27
N ALA A 201 16.29 19.52 5.71
CA ALA A 201 16.49 19.24 4.29
C ALA A 201 15.96 17.85 3.94
N THR A 202 15.21 17.78 2.86
CA THR A 202 14.68 16.51 2.34
C THR A 202 15.83 15.68 1.80
N SER A 203 15.92 14.43 2.26
CA SER A 203 16.87 13.43 1.77
C SER A 203 16.13 12.16 1.40
N PHE A 204 16.55 11.51 0.33
CA PHE A 204 15.90 10.31 -0.19
C PHE A 204 16.69 9.06 0.15
N VAL A 205 16.02 7.93 0.22
CA VAL A 205 16.62 6.64 0.58
C VAL A 205 17.79 6.25 -0.34
N PHE A 206 17.79 6.67 -1.60
CA PHE A 206 18.88 6.39 -2.53
C PHE A 206 20.16 7.19 -2.27
N GLU A 207 20.12 8.21 -1.42
CA GLU A 207 21.28 8.97 -0.98
C GLU A 207 22.04 8.25 0.15
N SER A 208 21.41 7.25 0.76
CA SER A 208 22.07 6.41 1.76
C SER A 208 23.19 5.57 1.13
N PRO A 209 24.38 5.51 1.75
CA PRO A 209 25.44 4.56 1.32
C PRO A 209 24.98 3.10 1.29
N THR A 210 24.03 2.74 2.15
CA THR A 210 23.44 1.41 2.22
C THR A 210 22.66 1.04 0.96
N TRP A 211 22.08 2.03 0.27
CA TRP A 211 21.31 1.80 -0.96
C TRP A 211 22.12 1.08 -2.04
N SER A 212 23.32 1.57 -2.35
CA SER A 212 24.18 0.98 -3.39
C SER A 212 24.74 -0.38 -2.98
N GLN A 213 24.81 -0.68 -1.68
CA GLN A 213 25.22 -2.00 -1.18
C GLN A 213 24.09 -3.03 -1.25
N VAL A 214 22.84 -2.57 -1.19
CA VAL A 214 21.64 -3.42 -1.15
C VAL A 214 21.05 -3.62 -2.55
N ILE A 215 20.85 -2.55 -3.32
CA ILE A 215 20.15 -2.61 -4.60
C ILE A 215 21.11 -2.98 -5.74
N GLU A 216 20.90 -4.18 -6.30
CA GLU A 216 21.73 -4.71 -7.38
C GLU A 216 21.29 -4.20 -8.76
N GLN A 217 19.97 -4.07 -8.96
CA GLN A 217 19.42 -3.66 -10.26
C GLN A 217 18.35 -2.60 -10.11
N LYS A 218 18.35 -1.64 -11.03
CA LYS A 218 17.41 -0.50 -11.05
C LYS A 218 16.71 -0.47 -12.41
N PHE A 219 15.38 -0.33 -12.39
CA PHE A 219 14.56 -0.31 -13.60
C PHE A 219 13.68 0.93 -13.63
N ASN A 220 13.51 1.51 -14.81
CA ASN A 220 12.59 2.61 -15.05
C ASN A 220 11.50 2.16 -16.02
N LEU A 221 10.25 2.14 -15.59
CA LEU A 221 9.10 1.81 -16.41
C LEU A 221 8.65 3.08 -17.14
N THR A 222 8.78 3.09 -18.44
CA THR A 222 8.49 4.27 -19.27
C THR A 222 7.08 4.27 -19.85
N GLN A 223 6.51 3.08 -20.09
CA GLN A 223 5.19 2.95 -20.69
C GLN A 223 4.07 3.27 -19.69
N VAL A 224 3.20 4.23 -20.05
CA VAL A 224 2.02 4.60 -19.24
C VAL A 224 0.79 3.84 -19.76
N PHE A 225 0.05 3.21 -18.84
CA PHE A 225 -1.14 2.40 -19.16
C PHE A 225 -2.45 3.01 -18.66
N ARG A 226 -2.40 3.93 -17.68
CA ARG A 226 -3.59 4.48 -17.02
C ARG A 226 -4.33 5.46 -17.91
N GLN A 227 -3.63 6.36 -18.56
CA GLN A 227 -4.18 7.38 -19.45
C GLN A 227 -3.95 6.96 -20.90
N ARG A 228 -4.98 7.17 -21.75
CA ARG A 228 -4.91 6.91 -23.20
C ARG A 228 -4.57 8.17 -23.99
N ASP A 229 -4.88 9.35 -23.47
CA ASP A 229 -4.56 10.64 -24.09
C ASP A 229 -3.08 10.95 -23.88
N GLN A 230 -2.32 10.87 -24.97
CA GLN A 230 -0.86 11.09 -24.96
C GLN A 230 -0.52 12.55 -24.62
N GLN A 231 -1.33 13.51 -25.03
CA GLN A 231 -1.10 14.92 -24.68
C GLN A 231 -1.22 15.12 -23.17
N PHE A 232 -2.23 14.56 -22.55
CA PHE A 232 -2.41 14.60 -21.09
C PHE A 232 -1.28 13.86 -20.35
N VAL A 233 -0.82 12.72 -20.86
CA VAL A 233 0.34 11.99 -20.31
C VAL A 233 1.58 12.87 -20.33
N ASN A 234 1.84 13.56 -21.43
CA ASN A 234 2.99 14.45 -21.56
C ASN A 234 2.89 15.63 -20.57
N MET A 235 1.72 16.26 -20.46
CA MET A 235 1.48 17.32 -19.48
C MET A 235 1.73 16.86 -18.03
N LEU A 236 1.27 15.67 -17.66
CA LEU A 236 1.50 15.11 -16.33
C LEU A 236 2.99 14.80 -16.09
N ASN A 237 3.71 14.35 -17.11
CA ASN A 237 5.15 14.11 -17.02
C ASN A 237 5.94 15.43 -16.88
N ASP A 238 5.56 16.47 -17.63
CA ASP A 238 6.17 17.79 -17.50
C ASP A 238 5.96 18.36 -16.09
N MET A 239 4.74 18.26 -15.58
CA MET A 239 4.42 18.64 -14.19
C MET A 239 5.28 17.85 -13.19
N ARG A 240 5.39 16.53 -13.37
CA ARG A 240 6.20 15.65 -12.51
C ARG A 240 7.67 16.07 -12.48
N LEU A 241 8.21 16.53 -13.61
CA LEU A 241 9.60 16.98 -13.74
C LEU A 241 9.80 18.45 -13.37
N GLY A 242 8.75 19.19 -13.03
CA GLY A 242 8.80 20.63 -12.77
C GLY A 242 9.06 21.47 -14.02
N LYS A 243 8.83 20.92 -15.21
CA LYS A 243 9.06 21.58 -16.51
C LYS A 243 7.72 21.96 -17.12
N LEU A 244 7.08 23.02 -16.60
CA LEU A 244 5.79 23.46 -17.09
C LEU A 244 5.96 24.43 -18.27
N ALA A 245 5.63 23.98 -19.47
CA ALA A 245 5.50 24.84 -20.63
C ALA A 245 4.26 25.77 -20.50
N PRO A 246 4.26 26.97 -21.10
CA PRO A 246 3.11 27.87 -21.06
C PRO A 246 1.80 27.22 -21.53
N GLU A 247 1.87 26.37 -22.54
CA GLU A 247 0.73 25.64 -23.12
C GLU A 247 0.17 24.64 -22.10
N THR A 248 1.04 23.98 -21.31
CA THR A 248 0.66 23.06 -20.24
C THR A 248 -0.06 23.81 -19.12
N ILE A 249 0.48 24.95 -18.71
CA ILE A 249 -0.15 25.82 -17.69
C ILE A 249 -1.53 26.28 -18.16
N GLN A 250 -1.64 26.77 -19.40
CA GLN A 250 -2.92 27.20 -19.96
C GLN A 250 -3.94 26.06 -20.05
N ALA A 251 -3.48 24.86 -20.41
CA ALA A 251 -4.35 23.68 -20.49
C ALA A 251 -4.89 23.28 -19.09
N PHE A 252 -4.05 23.31 -18.06
CA PHE A 252 -4.50 23.05 -16.68
C PHE A 252 -5.45 24.15 -16.18
N SER A 253 -5.20 25.44 -16.48
CA SER A 253 -6.10 26.54 -16.10
C SER A 253 -7.51 26.40 -16.68
N LYS A 254 -7.65 25.80 -17.87
CA LYS A 254 -8.96 25.50 -18.48
C LYS A 254 -9.74 24.41 -17.73
N LEU A 255 -9.09 23.63 -16.87
CA LEU A 255 -9.72 22.61 -16.03
C LEU A 255 -10.34 23.22 -14.76
N GLU A 256 -10.05 24.48 -14.43
CA GLU A 256 -10.65 25.22 -13.32
C GLU A 256 -12.12 25.53 -13.65
N ARG A 257 -13.00 24.56 -13.36
CA ARG A 257 -14.44 24.64 -13.61
C ARG A 257 -15.20 23.75 -12.64
N THR A 258 -16.42 24.10 -12.34
CA THR A 258 -17.32 23.20 -11.63
C THR A 258 -17.73 22.05 -12.55
N PRO A 259 -17.39 20.80 -12.23
CA PRO A 259 -17.77 19.66 -13.06
C PRO A 259 -19.29 19.47 -13.02
N SER A 260 -19.90 19.23 -14.19
CA SER A 260 -21.30 18.78 -14.27
C SER A 260 -21.31 17.27 -14.01
N LEU A 261 -21.92 16.87 -12.89
CA LEU A 261 -21.98 15.47 -12.47
C LEU A 261 -23.43 14.98 -12.48
N PRO A 262 -23.67 13.69 -12.71
CA PRO A 262 -24.97 13.09 -12.52
C PRO A 262 -25.50 13.30 -11.11
N GLU A 263 -26.82 13.38 -10.96
CA GLU A 263 -27.47 13.54 -9.67
C GLU A 263 -27.08 12.43 -8.69
N GLY A 264 -26.75 12.80 -7.45
CA GLY A 264 -26.30 11.87 -6.39
C GLY A 264 -24.81 11.51 -6.41
N ILE A 265 -24.01 12.00 -7.38
CA ILE A 265 -22.55 11.79 -7.38
C ILE A 265 -21.87 13.02 -6.81
N VAL A 266 -21.20 12.84 -5.67
CA VAL A 266 -20.34 13.85 -5.05
C VAL A 266 -18.87 13.48 -5.30
N PRO A 267 -18.10 14.34 -5.98
CA PRO A 267 -16.68 14.04 -6.23
C PRO A 267 -15.89 14.10 -4.93
N THR A 268 -14.84 13.29 -4.88
CA THR A 268 -13.83 13.42 -3.80
C THR A 268 -12.98 14.65 -4.05
N GLU A 269 -12.94 15.54 -3.08
CA GLU A 269 -12.12 16.75 -3.12
C GLU A 269 -10.73 16.46 -2.55
N LEU A 270 -9.70 16.99 -3.22
CA LEU A 270 -8.31 16.88 -2.79
C LEU A 270 -7.79 18.25 -2.39
N TYR A 271 -7.18 18.33 -1.22
CA TYR A 271 -6.60 19.55 -0.67
C TYR A 271 -5.10 19.35 -0.41
N ALA A 272 -4.34 20.43 -0.58
CA ALA A 272 -2.90 20.40 -0.34
C ALA A 272 -2.55 20.38 1.16
N VAL A 273 -3.42 20.90 2.01
CA VAL A 273 -3.16 21.08 3.45
C VAL A 273 -4.26 20.38 4.26
N ARG A 274 -3.83 19.69 5.33
CA ARG A 274 -4.75 18.93 6.18
C ARG A 274 -5.82 19.80 6.85
N SER A 275 -5.48 21.03 7.25
CA SER A 275 -6.45 21.96 7.84
C SER A 275 -7.65 22.25 6.94
N ASP A 276 -7.43 22.27 5.61
CA ASP A 276 -8.51 22.51 4.66
C ASP A 276 -9.39 21.27 4.48
N VAL A 277 -8.79 20.06 4.54
CA VAL A 277 -9.53 18.81 4.61
C VAL A 277 -10.42 18.78 5.86
N ASP A 278 -9.88 19.11 7.02
CA ASP A 278 -10.59 19.08 8.29
C ASP A 278 -11.76 20.09 8.28
N LYS A 279 -11.55 21.31 7.73
CA LYS A 279 -12.62 22.30 7.54
C LYS A 279 -13.72 21.81 6.60
N ALA A 280 -13.35 21.28 5.43
CA ALA A 280 -14.33 20.78 4.46
C ALA A 280 -15.14 19.60 5.02
N ASN A 281 -14.49 18.69 5.74
CA ASN A 281 -15.16 17.58 6.41
C ASN A 281 -16.11 18.07 7.51
N GLN A 282 -15.68 19.05 8.33
CA GLN A 282 -16.52 19.62 9.38
C GLN A 282 -17.76 20.32 8.80
N MET A 283 -17.58 21.13 7.76
CA MET A 283 -18.72 21.79 7.08
C MET A 283 -19.75 20.79 6.56
N ARG A 284 -19.28 19.65 6.00
CA ARG A 284 -20.18 18.59 5.52
C ARG A 284 -20.84 17.82 6.64
N LEU A 285 -20.12 17.59 7.74
CA LEU A 285 -20.67 16.95 8.95
C LEU A 285 -21.76 17.82 9.57
N ASP A 286 -21.52 19.12 9.71
CA ASP A 286 -22.47 20.08 10.27
C ASP A 286 -23.73 20.26 9.41
N ALA A 287 -23.60 20.01 8.08
CA ALA A 287 -24.73 20.05 7.15
C ALA A 287 -25.65 18.81 7.24
N LEU A 288 -25.23 17.74 7.96
CA LEU A 288 -26.10 16.59 8.17
C LEU A 288 -27.22 16.94 9.16
N GLN A 289 -28.47 16.71 8.74
CA GLN A 289 -29.67 16.95 9.57
C GLN A 289 -29.94 15.80 10.56
N THR A 290 -28.91 15.28 11.19
CA THR A 290 -28.98 14.17 12.15
C THR A 290 -28.36 14.56 13.48
N GLU A 291 -28.84 13.93 14.57
CA GLU A 291 -28.28 14.17 15.91
C GLU A 291 -26.81 13.73 15.95
N MET A 292 -25.93 14.64 16.38
CA MET A 292 -24.49 14.34 16.51
C MET A 292 -24.26 13.48 17.76
N ARG A 293 -23.58 12.36 17.59
CA ARG A 293 -23.12 11.49 18.69
C ARG A 293 -21.61 11.45 18.72
N THR A 294 -21.05 11.85 19.86
CA THR A 294 -19.59 11.80 20.09
C THR A 294 -19.25 10.55 20.88
N TYR A 295 -18.27 9.80 20.40
CA TYR A 295 -17.70 8.64 21.08
C TYR A 295 -16.29 9.00 21.53
N THR A 296 -15.99 8.79 22.81
CA THR A 296 -14.67 9.05 23.44
C THR A 296 -13.97 7.74 23.75
#